data_2230179919a545667d35b8af1eae796d
#
_entry.id   2230179919a545667d35b8af1eae796d
#
_cell.length_a   1.000
_cell.length_b   1.000
_cell.length_c   1.000
_cell.angle_alpha   90.00
_cell.angle_beta   90.00
_cell.angle_gamma   90.00
#
_symmetry.space_group_name_H-M   'P 1'
#
loop_
_entity.id
_entity.type
_entity.pdbx_description
1 polymer ?
#
loop_
_entity_poly.entity_id
_entity_poly.type
_entity_poly.pdbx_seq_one_letter_code
_entity_poly.pdbx_strand_id
1 'polypeptide(L)' 'MQSQIEALTEVVNVELEAGNWSGVVTLTAELYACAVAAGDEQLAELAQDLHWIANDALVHPLEVGGLLAP' A
#
# COMPACT_ATOMS: atom_id res chain seq x y z
N MET A 1 4.01 -17.88 6.96
CA MET A 1 4.37 -16.86 5.93
C MET A 1 3.20 -16.53 5.04
N GLN A 2 2.64 -17.54 4.38
CA GLN A 2 1.51 -17.31 3.48
C GLN A 2 0.29 -16.72 4.20
N SER A 3 -0.01 -17.22 5.39
CA SER A 3 -1.12 -16.70 6.18
C SER A 3 -0.92 -15.23 6.55
N GLN A 4 0.31 -14.86 6.85
CA GLN A 4 0.65 -13.49 7.20
C GLN A 4 0.49 -12.57 5.99
N ILE A 5 0.91 -13.04 4.82
CA ILE A 5 0.76 -12.29 3.57
C ILE A 5 -0.72 -12.07 3.26
N GLU A 6 -1.54 -13.10 3.42
CA GLU A 6 -2.98 -12.99 3.19
C GLU A 6 -3.63 -12.00 4.13
N ALA A 7 -3.26 -12.05 5.42
CA ALA A 7 -3.80 -11.14 6.41
C ALA A 7 -3.40 -9.69 6.11
N LEU A 8 -2.14 -9.47 5.74
CA LEU A 8 -1.66 -8.13 5.40
C LEU A 8 -2.37 -7.59 4.15
N THR A 9 -2.57 -8.45 3.15
CA THR A 9 -3.27 -8.07 1.93
C THR A 9 -4.70 -7.62 2.22
N GLU A 10 -5.40 -8.36 3.08
CA GLU A 10 -6.75 -8.00 3.48
C GLU A 10 -6.81 -6.65 4.17
N VAL A 11 -5.89 -6.42 5.11
CA VAL A 11 -5.86 -5.17 5.86
C VAL A 11 -5.51 -4.00 4.93
N VAL A 12 -4.59 -4.20 4.00
CA VAL A 12 -4.25 -3.19 3.00
C VAL A 12 -5.50 -2.80 2.20
N ASN A 13 -6.29 -3.78 1.76
CA ASN A 13 -7.51 -3.52 1.02
C ASN A 13 -8.51 -2.71 1.83
N VAL A 14 -8.66 -3.03 3.11
CA VAL A 14 -9.55 -2.30 4.01
C VAL A 14 -9.10 -0.84 4.13
N GLU A 15 -7.81 -0.62 4.30
CA GLU A 15 -7.25 0.72 4.43
C GLU A 15 -7.39 1.51 3.12
N LEU A 16 -7.22 0.85 1.98
CA LEU A 16 -7.42 1.48 0.67
C LEU A 16 -8.87 1.96 0.50
N GLU A 17 -9.82 1.10 0.85
CA GLU A 17 -11.24 1.46 0.75
C GLU A 17 -11.60 2.60 1.68
N ALA A 18 -10.97 2.66 2.84
CA ALA A 18 -11.19 3.73 3.82
C ALA A 18 -10.47 5.02 3.46
N GLY A 19 -9.56 4.97 2.48
CA GLY A 19 -8.75 6.13 2.13
C GLY A 19 -7.68 6.45 3.15
N ASN A 20 -7.34 5.49 4.00
CA ASN A 20 -6.31 5.69 5.03
C ASN A 20 -4.91 5.45 4.45
N TRP A 21 -4.40 6.43 3.74
CA TRP A 21 -3.10 6.32 3.06
C TRP A 21 -1.95 6.07 4.01
N SER A 22 -1.99 6.65 5.21
CA SER A 22 -0.98 6.43 6.23
C SER A 22 -0.89 4.94 6.60
N GLY A 23 -2.04 4.30 6.80
CA GLY A 23 -2.10 2.87 7.08
C GLY A 23 -1.59 2.05 5.91
N VAL A 24 -1.95 2.45 4.68
CA VAL A 24 -1.49 1.75 3.48
C VAL A 24 0.02 1.80 3.36
N VAL A 25 0.65 2.95 3.61
CA VAL A 25 2.11 3.08 3.56
C VAL A 25 2.77 2.12 4.55
N THR A 26 2.30 2.08 5.78
CA THR A 26 2.87 1.22 6.80
C THR A 26 2.71 -0.26 6.46
N LEU A 27 1.50 -0.64 6.05
CA LEU A 27 1.19 -2.04 5.78
C LEU A 27 1.85 -2.56 4.50
N THR A 28 1.97 -1.72 3.48
CA THR A 28 2.64 -2.14 2.25
C THR A 28 4.14 -2.32 2.46
N ALA A 29 4.75 -1.56 3.36
CA ALA A 29 6.15 -1.77 3.72
C ALA A 29 6.34 -3.16 4.36
N GLU A 30 5.44 -3.55 5.26
CA GLU A 30 5.48 -4.87 5.86
C GLU A 30 5.18 -5.97 4.84
N LEU A 31 4.20 -5.74 3.98
CA LEU A 31 3.84 -6.69 2.94
C LEU A 31 5.00 -6.92 1.99
N TYR A 32 5.70 -5.86 1.60
CA TYR A 32 6.88 -5.95 0.76
C TYR A 32 7.94 -6.84 1.41
N ALA A 33 8.24 -6.58 2.69
CA ALA A 33 9.25 -7.37 3.41
C ALA A 33 8.86 -8.85 3.47
N CYS A 34 7.59 -9.15 3.72
CA CYS A 34 7.10 -10.52 3.76
C CYS A 34 7.18 -11.18 2.38
N ALA A 35 6.84 -10.44 1.33
CA ALA A 35 6.90 -10.96 -0.03
C ALA A 35 8.33 -11.29 -0.45
N VAL A 36 9.27 -10.43 -0.13
CA VAL A 36 10.69 -10.66 -0.42
C VAL A 36 11.18 -11.89 0.33
N ALA A 37 10.82 -12.01 1.61
CA ALA A 37 11.22 -13.16 2.42
C ALA A 37 10.63 -14.47 1.89
N ALA A 38 9.44 -14.40 1.31
CA ALA A 38 8.77 -15.58 0.73
C ALA A 38 9.22 -15.88 -0.70
N GLY A 39 10.01 -15.00 -1.30
CA GLY A 39 10.46 -15.16 -2.68
C GLY A 39 9.38 -14.86 -3.70
N ASP A 40 8.34 -14.11 -3.32
CA ASP A 40 7.24 -13.76 -4.21
C ASP A 40 7.51 -12.40 -4.85
N GLU A 41 8.19 -12.42 -5.99
CA GLU A 41 8.59 -11.21 -6.68
C GLU A 41 7.41 -10.39 -7.20
N GLN A 42 6.36 -11.04 -7.67
CA GLN A 42 5.18 -10.35 -8.18
C GLN A 42 4.48 -9.57 -7.07
N LEU A 43 4.33 -10.20 -5.92
CA LEU A 43 3.71 -9.55 -4.77
C LEU A 43 4.59 -8.41 -4.25
N ALA A 44 5.91 -8.62 -4.24
CA ALA A 44 6.84 -7.57 -3.82
C ALA A 44 6.73 -6.34 -4.72
N GLU A 45 6.64 -6.53 -6.04
CA GLU A 45 6.46 -5.42 -6.97
C GLU A 45 5.14 -4.71 -6.74
N LEU A 46 4.07 -5.46 -6.54
CA LEU A 46 2.76 -4.88 -6.29
C LEU A 46 2.75 -4.07 -5.00
N ALA A 47 3.33 -4.62 -3.94
CA ALA A 47 3.41 -3.92 -2.66
C ALA A 47 4.23 -2.64 -2.77
N GLN A 48 5.32 -2.69 -3.53
CA GLN A 48 6.16 -1.52 -3.76
C GLN A 48 5.40 -0.44 -4.52
N ASP A 49 4.66 -0.81 -5.55
CA ASP A 49 3.87 0.14 -6.33
C ASP A 49 2.80 0.80 -5.47
N LEU A 50 2.09 0.02 -4.68
CA LEU A 50 1.07 0.55 -3.78
C LEU A 50 1.69 1.46 -2.72
N HIS A 51 2.86 1.09 -2.23
CA HIS A 51 3.58 1.90 -1.26
C HIS A 51 3.87 3.30 -1.82
N TRP A 52 4.38 3.37 -3.04
CA TRP A 52 4.70 4.64 -3.68
C TRP A 52 3.44 5.45 -3.97
N ILE A 53 2.38 4.81 -4.43
CA ILE A 53 1.11 5.49 -4.69
C ILE A 53 0.56 6.10 -3.40
N ALA A 54 0.56 5.33 -2.32
CA ALA A 54 0.05 5.79 -1.04
C ALA A 54 0.92 6.91 -0.46
N ASN A 55 2.23 6.77 -0.58
CA ASN A 55 3.16 7.78 -0.11
C ASN A 55 2.96 9.10 -0.88
N ASP A 56 2.77 9.01 -2.18
CA ASP A 56 2.52 10.17 -3.01
C ASP A 56 1.22 10.87 -2.61
N ALA A 57 0.18 10.09 -2.34
CA ALA A 57 -1.11 10.63 -1.89
C ALA A 57 -0.98 11.36 -0.55
N LEU A 58 -0.11 10.88 0.34
CA LEU A 58 0.14 11.54 1.62
C LEU A 58 0.92 12.84 1.46
N VAL A 59 1.92 12.81 0.58
CA VAL A 59 2.81 13.97 0.40
C VAL A 59 2.14 15.07 -0.40
N HIS A 60 1.28 14.69 -1.35
CA HIS A 60 0.62 15.66 -2.25
C HIS A 60 -0.90 15.58 -2.21
N PRO A 61 -1.53 15.65 -1.03
CA PRO A 61 -2.98 15.53 -0.95
C PRO A 61 -3.71 16.68 -1.64
N LEU A 62 -3.13 17.87 -1.59
CA LEU A 62 -3.75 19.06 -2.21
C LEU A 62 -3.68 19.02 -3.74
N GLU A 63 -2.64 18.42 -4.28
CA GLU A 63 -2.52 18.25 -5.72
C GLU A 63 -3.58 17.32 -6.26
N VAL A 64 -3.80 16.21 -5.55
CA VAL A 64 -4.86 15.27 -5.93
C VAL A 64 -6.22 15.94 -5.82
N GLY A 65 -6.45 16.67 -4.73
CA GLY A 65 -7.69 17.41 -4.54
C GLY A 65 -7.85 18.54 -5.55
N GLY A 66 -6.76 19.21 -5.87
CA GLY A 66 -6.74 20.30 -6.83
C GLY A 66 -7.14 19.89 -8.23
N LEU A 67 -6.79 18.68 -8.64
CA LEU A 67 -7.17 18.14 -9.94
C LEU A 67 -8.66 17.86 -10.03
N LEU A 68 -9.28 17.53 -8.91
CA LEU A 68 -10.70 17.22 -8.85
C LEU A 68 -11.57 18.42 -8.53
N ALA A 69 -10.98 19.46 -7.97
CA ALA A 69 -11.69 20.66 -7.56
C ALA A 69 -11.13 21.89 -8.27
N PRO A 70 -11.49 22.09 -9.50
CA PRO A 70 -11.01 23.24 -10.28
C PRO A 70 -11.48 24.58 -9.76
#